data_27b8b01870540152c57e1d7339282715
#
_entry.id   27b8b01870540152c57e1d7339282715
#
_cell.length_a   1.000
_cell.length_b   1.000
_cell.length_c   1.000
_cell.angle_alpha   90.00
_cell.angle_beta   90.00
_cell.angle_gamma   90.00
#
_symmetry.space_group_name_H-M   'P 1'
#
loop_
_entity.id
_entity.type
_entity.pdbx_description
1 polymer ?
#
loop_
_entity_poly.entity_id
_entity_poly.type
_entity_poly.pdbx_seq_one_letter_code
_entity_poly.pdbx_strand_id
1 'polypeptide(L)'
;MSSLFQALYAAPVVLQVLMFGFWFGMMYHCLKREGGRSSWIYILIFLNLAGAALYFLVKVLPTIDIPQIAYFSRWTRQAELRQAEAEARNIGKAYQYIKLGRLLYDLKMPDKAAGAFATALDKEPNNAEALWGATVLDLDNKQFAAAREKLSLILEVEPDFRRGDASLAYGKVLFELEDWPAARQQLERDIKRWGNA
;
A
#
# COMPACT_ATOMS: atom_id res chain seq x y z
N MET A 1 -0.64 -25.82 -35.07
CA MET A 1 -2.04 -25.60 -34.65
C MET A 1 -2.84 -26.90 -34.47
N SER A 2 -2.41 -28.00 -35.00
CA SER A 2 -3.13 -29.30 -34.93
C SER A 2 -3.01 -30.05 -33.59
N SER A 3 -1.93 -29.89 -32.84
CA SER A 3 -1.68 -30.65 -31.61
C SER A 3 -2.53 -30.20 -30.42
N LEU A 4 -2.83 -28.90 -30.31
CA LEU A 4 -3.69 -28.33 -29.24
C LEU A 4 -5.16 -28.75 -29.43
N PHE A 5 -5.64 -28.81 -30.69
CA PHE A 5 -7.01 -29.25 -30.97
C PHE A 5 -7.17 -30.76 -30.68
N GLN A 6 -6.18 -31.59 -31.01
CA GLN A 6 -6.22 -33.03 -30.71
C GLN A 6 -6.19 -33.30 -29.19
N ALA A 7 -5.41 -32.54 -28.42
CA ALA A 7 -5.39 -32.65 -26.97
C ALA A 7 -6.74 -32.26 -26.32
N LEU A 8 -7.45 -31.26 -26.88
CA LEU A 8 -8.78 -30.88 -26.42
C LEU A 8 -9.85 -31.97 -26.65
N TYR A 9 -9.77 -32.71 -27.79
CA TYR A 9 -10.70 -33.80 -28.10
C TYR A 9 -10.42 -35.07 -27.28
N ALA A 10 -9.20 -35.23 -26.81
CA ALA A 10 -8.80 -36.39 -25.97
C ALA A 10 -9.12 -36.15 -24.46
N ALA A 11 -9.50 -34.94 -24.07
CA ALA A 11 -9.84 -34.65 -22.69
C ALA A 11 -11.17 -35.29 -22.30
N PRO A 12 -11.31 -35.84 -21.08
CA PRO A 12 -12.58 -36.38 -20.60
C PRO A 12 -13.69 -35.33 -20.67
N VAL A 13 -14.89 -35.75 -21.02
CA VAL A 13 -16.07 -34.88 -21.24
C VAL A 13 -16.26 -33.85 -20.10
N VAL A 14 -15.96 -34.26 -18.88
CA VAL A 14 -16.00 -33.39 -17.70
C VAL A 14 -15.08 -32.18 -17.84
N LEU A 15 -13.86 -32.37 -18.35
CA LEU A 15 -12.90 -31.30 -18.55
C LEU A 15 -13.37 -30.33 -19.64
N GLN A 16 -13.97 -30.84 -20.70
CA GLN A 16 -14.53 -30.03 -21.79
C GLN A 16 -15.69 -29.14 -21.25
N VAL A 17 -16.59 -29.71 -20.47
CA VAL A 17 -17.68 -28.98 -19.85
C VAL A 17 -17.18 -27.88 -18.91
N LEU A 18 -16.15 -28.17 -18.10
CA LEU A 18 -15.52 -27.17 -17.23
C LEU A 18 -14.87 -26.04 -18.01
N MET A 19 -14.18 -26.35 -19.10
CA MET A 19 -13.53 -25.37 -19.96
C MET A 19 -14.55 -24.45 -20.66
N PHE A 20 -15.63 -25.01 -21.19
CA PHE A 20 -16.73 -24.22 -21.76
C PHE A 20 -17.45 -23.37 -20.69
N GLY A 21 -17.72 -23.95 -19.52
CA GLY A 21 -18.31 -23.23 -18.38
C GLY A 21 -17.46 -22.04 -17.94
N PHE A 22 -16.14 -22.22 -17.84
CA PHE A 22 -15.21 -21.15 -17.55
C PHE A 22 -15.23 -20.05 -18.62
N TRP A 23 -15.18 -20.41 -19.91
CA TRP A 23 -15.23 -19.46 -21.01
C TRP A 23 -16.55 -18.65 -21.02
N PHE A 24 -17.68 -19.32 -20.87
CA PHE A 24 -18.99 -18.67 -20.78
C PHE A 24 -19.07 -17.76 -19.53
N GLY A 25 -18.52 -18.19 -18.40
CA GLY A 25 -18.47 -17.40 -17.19
C GLY A 25 -17.69 -16.11 -17.37
N MET A 26 -16.53 -16.16 -18.05
CA MET A 26 -15.73 -14.97 -18.35
C MET A 26 -16.41 -14.07 -19.37
N MET A 27 -17.10 -14.63 -20.36
CA MET A 27 -17.93 -13.87 -21.31
C MET A 27 -19.07 -13.10 -20.60
N TYR A 28 -19.80 -13.80 -19.74
CA TYR A 28 -20.88 -13.19 -18.93
C TYR A 28 -20.35 -12.08 -18.02
N HIS A 29 -19.23 -12.33 -17.34
CA HIS A 29 -18.59 -11.35 -16.47
C HIS A 29 -18.14 -10.09 -17.25
N CYS A 30 -17.55 -10.28 -18.43
CA CYS A 30 -17.15 -9.18 -19.30
C CYS A 30 -18.37 -8.34 -19.75
N LEU A 31 -19.44 -8.98 -20.20
CA LEU A 31 -20.65 -8.29 -20.64
C LEU A 31 -21.31 -7.50 -19.51
N LYS A 32 -21.35 -8.06 -18.29
CA LYS A 32 -21.99 -7.42 -17.13
C LYS A 32 -21.21 -6.23 -16.59
N ARG A 33 -19.88 -6.31 -16.60
CA ARG A 33 -19.01 -5.31 -15.94
C ARG A 33 -18.51 -4.22 -16.88
N GLU A 34 -18.19 -4.55 -18.12
CA GLU A 34 -17.58 -3.63 -19.08
C GLU A 34 -18.51 -3.20 -20.22
N GLY A 35 -19.71 -3.81 -20.29
CA GLY A 35 -20.69 -3.54 -21.36
C GLY A 35 -20.28 -4.11 -22.72
N GLY A 36 -21.23 -4.10 -23.67
CA GLY A 36 -21.08 -4.76 -24.98
C GLY A 36 -20.08 -4.10 -25.97
N ARG A 37 -19.41 -3.00 -25.60
CA ARG A 37 -18.44 -2.30 -26.43
C ARG A 37 -16.98 -2.52 -26.01
N SER A 38 -16.72 -3.42 -25.09
CA SER A 38 -15.35 -3.69 -24.63
C SER A 38 -14.55 -4.47 -25.68
N SER A 39 -13.33 -4.02 -25.94
CA SER A 39 -12.37 -4.76 -26.82
C SER A 39 -12.07 -6.16 -26.32
N TRP A 40 -12.30 -6.45 -25.04
CA TRP A 40 -12.13 -7.76 -24.43
C TRP A 40 -13.06 -8.82 -24.98
N ILE A 41 -14.26 -8.43 -25.48
CA ILE A 41 -15.21 -9.36 -26.10
C ILE A 41 -14.58 -9.99 -27.35
N TYR A 42 -13.92 -9.21 -28.19
CA TYR A 42 -13.23 -9.72 -29.36
C TYR A 42 -12.10 -10.68 -29.00
N ILE A 43 -11.33 -10.35 -27.95
CA ILE A 43 -10.26 -11.22 -27.43
C ILE A 43 -10.84 -12.55 -26.92
N LEU A 44 -11.96 -12.52 -26.20
CA LEU A 44 -12.65 -13.71 -25.70
C LEU A 44 -13.20 -14.59 -26.83
N ILE A 45 -13.70 -13.98 -27.89
CA ILE A 45 -14.26 -14.72 -29.04
C ILE A 45 -13.11 -15.30 -29.90
N PHE A 46 -12.10 -14.49 -30.26
CA PHE A 46 -11.04 -14.91 -31.17
C PHE A 46 -10.01 -15.87 -30.53
N LEU A 47 -9.64 -15.62 -29.27
CA LEU A 47 -8.69 -16.44 -28.53
C LEU A 47 -9.35 -17.56 -27.71
N ASN A 48 -10.69 -17.60 -27.68
CA ASN A 48 -11.46 -18.64 -26.98
C ASN A 48 -10.95 -18.84 -25.53
N LEU A 49 -10.49 -20.05 -25.19
CA LEU A 49 -10.02 -20.38 -23.85
C LEU A 49 -8.79 -19.58 -23.41
N ALA A 50 -7.85 -19.33 -24.33
CA ALA A 50 -6.68 -18.49 -24.04
C ALA A 50 -7.08 -17.04 -23.74
N GLY A 51 -8.07 -16.49 -24.46
CA GLY A 51 -8.65 -15.19 -24.19
C GLY A 51 -9.36 -15.12 -22.84
N ALA A 52 -10.07 -16.19 -22.46
CA ALA A 52 -10.72 -16.29 -21.17
C ALA A 52 -9.69 -16.32 -20.01
N ALA A 53 -8.61 -17.08 -20.17
CA ALA A 53 -7.51 -17.11 -19.21
C ALA A 53 -6.81 -15.75 -19.08
N LEU A 54 -6.54 -15.07 -20.20
CA LEU A 54 -5.94 -13.75 -20.20
C LEU A 54 -6.86 -12.71 -19.55
N TYR A 55 -8.14 -12.72 -19.86
CA TYR A 55 -9.13 -11.84 -19.24
C TYR A 55 -9.23 -12.08 -17.74
N PHE A 56 -9.26 -13.35 -17.32
CA PHE A 56 -9.26 -13.73 -15.91
C PHE A 56 -8.04 -13.16 -15.17
N LEU A 57 -6.84 -13.36 -15.72
CA LEU A 57 -5.59 -12.89 -15.11
C LEU A 57 -5.52 -11.36 -15.00
N VAL A 58 -5.98 -10.64 -16.02
CA VAL A 58 -5.83 -9.16 -16.07
C VAL A 58 -6.96 -8.44 -15.37
N LYS A 59 -8.20 -8.95 -15.44
CA LYS A 59 -9.39 -8.22 -14.96
C LYS A 59 -10.04 -8.83 -13.73
N VAL A 60 -10.07 -10.15 -13.62
CA VAL A 60 -10.77 -10.84 -12.54
C VAL A 60 -9.82 -11.09 -11.37
N LEU A 61 -8.62 -11.60 -11.64
CA LEU A 61 -7.64 -11.94 -10.60
C LEU A 61 -7.28 -10.77 -9.68
N PRO A 62 -7.06 -9.52 -10.18
CA PRO A 62 -6.77 -8.39 -9.30
C PRO A 62 -7.95 -7.96 -8.41
N THR A 63 -9.18 -8.37 -8.75
CA THR A 63 -10.38 -8.03 -7.97
C THR A 63 -10.75 -9.11 -6.94
N ILE A 64 -10.08 -10.25 -6.99
CA ILE A 64 -10.28 -11.34 -6.03
C ILE A 64 -9.22 -11.18 -4.95
N ASP A 65 -9.63 -10.89 -3.71
CA ASP A 65 -8.77 -10.96 -2.54
C ASP A 65 -8.39 -12.43 -2.27
N ILE A 66 -7.38 -12.91 -3.00
CA ILE A 66 -6.88 -14.26 -2.80
C ILE A 66 -5.87 -14.23 -1.64
N PRO A 67 -6.16 -14.85 -0.50
CA PRO A 67 -5.21 -14.90 0.62
C PRO A 67 -3.85 -15.52 0.24
N GLN A 68 -3.80 -16.28 -0.85
CA GLN A 68 -2.56 -16.84 -1.39
C GLN A 68 -1.65 -15.81 -2.07
N ILE A 69 -2.22 -14.72 -2.66
CA ILE A 69 -1.41 -13.61 -3.18
C ILE A 69 -0.79 -12.83 -2.01
N ALA A 70 -1.49 -12.75 -0.89
CA ALA A 70 -0.93 -12.22 0.35
C ALA A 70 0.25 -13.08 0.86
N TYR A 71 0.25 -14.39 0.60
CA TYR A 71 1.36 -15.28 0.95
C TYR A 71 2.60 -15.02 0.09
N PHE A 72 2.44 -14.82 -1.22
CA PHE A 72 3.53 -14.45 -2.12
C PHE A 72 4.08 -13.05 -1.81
N SER A 73 3.22 -12.10 -1.53
CA SER A 73 3.64 -10.74 -1.11
C SER A 73 4.39 -10.76 0.22
N ARG A 74 4.06 -11.67 1.11
CA ARG A 74 4.74 -11.88 2.39
C ARG A 74 6.17 -12.43 2.20
N TRP A 75 6.35 -13.29 1.22
CA TRP A 75 7.66 -13.88 0.91
C TRP A 75 8.62 -12.90 0.23
N THR A 76 8.13 -12.11 -0.71
CA THR A 76 8.89 -11.02 -1.35
C THR A 76 9.25 -9.95 -0.33
N ARG A 77 8.32 -9.57 0.57
CA ARG A 77 8.57 -8.60 1.64
C ARG A 77 9.59 -9.09 2.68
N GLN A 78 9.68 -10.39 2.95
CA GLN A 78 10.73 -10.93 3.83
C GLN A 78 12.14 -10.85 3.21
N ALA A 79 12.24 -11.00 1.90
CA ALA A 79 13.51 -10.79 1.20
C ALA A 79 13.92 -9.31 1.25
N GLU A 80 12.95 -8.41 1.02
CA GLU A 80 13.12 -6.95 1.12
C GLU A 80 13.53 -6.53 2.54
N LEU A 81 12.93 -7.12 3.57
CA LEU A 81 13.28 -6.87 4.97
C LEU A 81 14.74 -7.26 5.26
N ARG A 82 15.15 -8.46 4.86
CA ARG A 82 16.53 -8.92 5.05
C ARG A 82 17.54 -8.00 4.34
N GLN A 83 17.19 -7.54 3.15
CA GLN A 83 18.02 -6.57 2.43
C GLN A 83 18.09 -5.23 3.16
N ALA A 84 16.95 -4.68 3.60
CA ALA A 84 16.90 -3.42 4.34
C ALA A 84 17.65 -3.50 5.67
N GLU A 85 17.55 -4.62 6.39
CA GLU A 85 18.32 -4.87 7.62
C GLU A 85 19.83 -4.91 7.33
N ALA A 86 20.24 -5.57 6.25
CA ALA A 86 21.66 -5.62 5.84
C ALA A 86 22.15 -4.24 5.42
N GLU A 87 21.39 -3.48 4.65
CA GLU A 87 21.71 -2.10 4.26
C GLU A 87 21.85 -1.19 5.50
N ALA A 88 20.91 -1.26 6.44
CA ALA A 88 20.94 -0.48 7.68
C ALA A 88 22.18 -0.81 8.53
N ARG A 89 22.55 -2.08 8.60
CA ARG A 89 23.72 -2.54 9.35
C ARG A 89 25.05 -2.17 8.68
N ASN A 90 25.13 -2.30 7.36
CA ASN A 90 26.38 -2.10 6.62
C ASN A 90 26.67 -0.62 6.34
N ILE A 91 25.65 0.17 6.00
CA ILE A 91 25.79 1.60 5.66
C ILE A 91 25.63 2.46 6.91
N GLY A 92 24.66 2.14 7.76
CA GLY A 92 24.48 2.74 9.07
C GLY A 92 24.05 4.20 9.10
N LYS A 93 23.57 4.80 7.99
CA LYS A 93 23.05 6.18 7.95
C LYS A 93 21.57 6.24 8.35
N ALA A 94 21.08 7.41 8.78
CA ALA A 94 19.70 7.62 9.17
C ALA A 94 18.68 7.15 8.11
N TYR A 95 18.95 7.47 6.85
CA TYR A 95 18.07 7.09 5.73
C TYR A 95 17.80 5.56 5.65
N GLN A 96 18.79 4.69 5.88
CA GLN A 96 18.59 3.24 5.87
C GLN A 96 17.71 2.78 7.00
N TYR A 97 17.84 3.37 8.18
CA TYR A 97 16.99 3.07 9.32
C TYR A 97 15.56 3.57 9.13
N ILE A 98 15.36 4.73 8.47
CA ILE A 98 14.01 5.22 8.09
C ILE A 98 13.35 4.25 7.12
N LYS A 99 14.08 3.81 6.07
CA LYS A 99 13.58 2.81 5.09
C LYS A 99 13.21 1.51 5.80
N LEU A 100 14.06 1.02 6.69
CA LEU A 100 13.81 -0.17 7.50
C LEU A 100 12.58 0.00 8.41
N GLY A 101 12.47 1.13 9.11
CA GLY A 101 11.36 1.43 9.99
C GLY A 101 10.01 1.44 9.26
N ARG A 102 9.95 2.05 8.07
CA ARG A 102 8.75 2.05 7.22
C ARG A 102 8.36 0.63 6.80
N LEU A 103 9.33 -0.17 6.35
CA LEU A 103 9.08 -1.55 5.93
C LEU A 103 8.60 -2.41 7.11
N LEU A 104 9.18 -2.24 8.29
CA LEU A 104 8.77 -2.95 9.50
C LEU A 104 7.33 -2.55 9.93
N TYR A 105 6.99 -1.26 9.82
CA TYR A 105 5.64 -0.78 10.06
C TYR A 105 4.62 -1.40 9.11
N ASP A 106 4.91 -1.43 7.81
CA ASP A 106 4.07 -2.07 6.79
C ASP A 106 3.89 -3.58 7.04
N LEU A 107 4.92 -4.23 7.57
CA LEU A 107 4.89 -5.65 7.97
C LEU A 107 4.16 -5.90 9.30
N LYS A 108 3.56 -4.87 9.91
CA LYS A 108 2.87 -4.94 11.20
C LYS A 108 3.79 -5.38 12.37
N MET A 109 5.01 -4.84 12.35
CA MET A 109 6.01 -5.05 13.42
C MET A 109 6.36 -3.71 14.09
N PRO A 110 5.39 -3.05 14.78
CA PRO A 110 5.55 -1.68 15.28
C PRO A 110 6.70 -1.51 16.26
N ASP A 111 6.94 -2.50 17.16
CA ASP A 111 8.03 -2.41 18.13
C ASP A 111 9.42 -2.34 17.47
N LYS A 112 9.60 -3.13 16.41
CA LYS A 112 10.85 -3.09 15.63
C LYS A 112 10.97 -1.81 14.80
N ALA A 113 9.85 -1.34 14.27
CA ALA A 113 9.80 -0.07 13.54
C ALA A 113 10.19 1.10 14.45
N ALA A 114 9.68 1.12 15.69
CA ALA A 114 10.05 2.12 16.71
C ALA A 114 11.56 2.13 16.96
N GLY A 115 12.18 0.95 17.14
CA GLY A 115 13.63 0.84 17.30
C GLY A 115 14.42 1.35 16.10
N ALA A 116 13.94 1.10 14.88
CA ALA A 116 14.58 1.59 13.67
C ALA A 116 14.48 3.14 13.55
N PHE A 117 13.29 3.73 13.81
CA PHE A 117 13.12 5.18 13.82
C PHE A 117 13.92 5.86 14.93
N ALA A 118 13.98 5.27 16.14
CA ALA A 118 14.82 5.76 17.23
C ALA A 118 16.29 5.80 16.81
N THR A 119 16.80 4.72 16.21
CA THR A 119 18.19 4.69 15.70
C THR A 119 18.44 5.73 14.60
N ALA A 120 17.44 6.01 13.76
CA ALA A 120 17.54 7.08 12.78
C ALA A 120 17.64 8.46 13.44
N LEU A 121 16.83 8.71 14.47
CA LEU A 121 16.85 9.96 15.24
C LEU A 121 18.11 10.14 16.09
N ASP A 122 18.71 9.06 16.60
CA ASP A 122 20.02 9.12 17.26
C ASP A 122 21.13 9.64 16.33
N LYS A 123 20.99 9.37 15.03
CA LYS A 123 21.95 9.82 14.01
C LYS A 123 21.63 11.22 13.47
N GLU A 124 20.37 11.50 13.26
CA GLU A 124 19.85 12.77 12.75
C GLU A 124 18.60 13.18 13.56
N PRO A 125 18.76 13.87 14.69
CA PRO A 125 17.67 14.19 15.61
C PRO A 125 16.52 15.00 15.00
N ASN A 126 16.82 15.83 14.01
CA ASN A 126 15.85 16.71 13.36
C ASN A 126 15.42 16.19 11.98
N ASN A 127 15.64 14.92 11.68
CA ASN A 127 15.20 14.36 10.41
C ASN A 127 13.66 14.22 10.38
N ALA A 128 13.01 15.05 9.57
CA ALA A 128 11.54 15.12 9.48
C ALA A 128 10.88 13.78 9.12
N GLU A 129 11.51 12.98 8.26
CA GLU A 129 10.99 11.66 7.88
C GLU A 129 11.09 10.61 9.00
N ALA A 130 12.15 10.67 9.83
CA ALA A 130 12.29 9.82 11.00
C ALA A 130 11.30 10.23 12.09
N LEU A 131 11.17 11.53 12.35
CA LEU A 131 10.18 12.09 13.28
C LEU A 131 8.76 11.70 12.85
N TRP A 132 8.46 11.79 11.55
CA TRP A 132 7.16 11.40 11.03
C TRP A 132 6.87 9.91 11.24
N GLY A 133 7.84 9.03 10.95
CA GLY A 133 7.69 7.59 11.18
C GLY A 133 7.43 7.26 12.65
N ALA A 134 8.13 7.90 13.57
CA ALA A 134 7.91 7.75 15.00
C ALA A 134 6.53 8.33 15.42
N THR A 135 6.14 9.48 14.86
CA THR A 135 4.82 10.08 15.12
C THR A 135 3.66 9.16 14.72
N VAL A 136 3.76 8.49 13.57
CA VAL A 136 2.72 7.54 13.12
C VAL A 136 2.53 6.42 14.15
N LEU A 137 3.61 5.90 14.72
CA LEU A 137 3.55 4.89 15.79
C LEU A 137 2.92 5.43 17.07
N ASP A 138 3.25 6.68 17.46
CA ASP A 138 2.63 7.32 18.62
C ASP A 138 1.12 7.51 18.42
N LEU A 139 0.70 7.91 17.21
CA LEU A 139 -0.72 8.06 16.88
C LEU A 139 -1.48 6.74 16.93
N ASP A 140 -0.89 5.65 16.39
CA ASP A 140 -1.48 4.32 16.46
C ASP A 140 -1.64 3.84 17.91
N ASN A 141 -0.68 4.22 18.78
CA ASN A 141 -0.70 3.93 20.21
C ASN A 141 -1.48 4.97 21.06
N LYS A 142 -2.10 5.96 20.43
CA LYS A 142 -2.82 7.08 21.09
C LYS A 142 -1.96 7.90 22.04
N GLN A 143 -0.67 7.95 21.81
CA GLN A 143 0.29 8.74 22.58
C GLN A 143 0.34 10.19 22.04
N PHE A 144 -0.79 10.89 22.15
CA PHE A 144 -0.98 12.21 21.53
C PHE A 144 0.01 13.26 22.01
N ALA A 145 0.41 13.22 23.28
CA ALA A 145 1.40 14.16 23.83
C ALA A 145 2.77 13.99 23.14
N ALA A 146 3.26 12.74 22.98
CA ALA A 146 4.51 12.46 22.31
C ALA A 146 4.43 12.77 20.80
N ALA A 147 3.29 12.50 20.17
CA ALA A 147 3.03 12.86 18.77
C ALA A 147 3.09 14.39 18.57
N ARG A 148 2.50 15.17 19.49
CA ARG A 148 2.52 16.64 19.45
C ARG A 148 3.94 17.19 19.43
N GLU A 149 4.81 16.69 20.32
CA GLU A 149 6.21 17.14 20.40
C GLU A 149 6.95 16.89 19.09
N LYS A 150 6.82 15.69 18.54
CA LYS A 150 7.49 15.35 17.27
C LYS A 150 6.94 16.14 16.08
N LEU A 151 5.62 16.35 16.02
CA LEU A 151 5.00 17.16 14.97
C LEU A 151 5.43 18.62 15.04
N SER A 152 5.57 19.20 16.24
CA SER A 152 6.09 20.57 16.37
C SER A 152 7.51 20.68 15.82
N LEU A 153 8.38 19.71 16.11
CA LEU A 153 9.74 19.68 15.56
C LEU A 153 9.75 19.54 14.03
N ILE A 154 8.88 18.70 13.46
CA ILE A 154 8.74 18.59 12.00
C ILE A 154 8.38 19.96 11.41
N LEU A 155 7.39 20.64 11.98
CA LEU A 155 6.92 21.92 11.47
C LEU A 155 7.92 23.07 11.64
N GLU A 156 8.82 22.98 12.63
CA GLU A 156 9.95 23.90 12.79
C GLU A 156 11.01 23.70 11.69
N VAL A 157 11.32 22.46 11.34
CA VAL A 157 12.33 22.12 10.32
C VAL A 157 11.79 22.25 8.90
N GLU A 158 10.60 21.71 8.67
CA GLU A 158 9.94 21.67 7.36
C GLU A 158 8.44 22.02 7.49
N PRO A 159 8.08 23.31 7.46
CA PRO A 159 6.67 23.75 7.62
C PRO A 159 5.72 23.16 6.56
N ASP A 160 6.23 22.80 5.38
CA ASP A 160 5.49 22.24 4.26
C ASP A 160 5.67 20.72 4.10
N PHE A 161 6.15 20.05 5.16
CA PHE A 161 6.40 18.62 5.12
C PHE A 161 5.21 17.85 4.57
N ARG A 162 5.48 17.06 3.52
CA ARG A 162 4.48 16.26 2.80
C ARG A 162 3.23 17.06 2.40
N ARG A 163 3.42 18.28 1.90
CA ARG A 163 2.33 19.16 1.45
C ARG A 163 1.30 19.50 2.55
N GLY A 164 1.73 19.57 3.79
CA GLY A 164 0.89 19.92 4.92
C GLY A 164 0.34 18.73 5.72
N ASP A 165 0.69 17.48 5.39
CA ASP A 165 0.24 16.31 6.17
C ASP A 165 0.62 16.42 7.66
N ALA A 166 1.85 16.91 7.98
CA ALA A 166 2.28 17.10 9.35
C ALA A 166 1.49 18.19 10.06
N SER A 167 1.17 19.29 9.37
CA SER A 167 0.39 20.38 9.88
C SER A 167 -1.04 19.96 10.23
N LEU A 168 -1.68 19.21 9.31
CA LEU A 168 -3.00 18.65 9.54
C LEU A 168 -3.00 17.63 10.69
N ALA A 169 -1.98 16.77 10.75
CA ALA A 169 -1.83 15.80 11.84
C ALA A 169 -1.65 16.52 13.19
N TYR A 170 -0.89 17.63 13.21
CA TYR A 170 -0.71 18.45 14.40
C TYR A 170 -2.03 19.05 14.88
N GLY A 171 -2.84 19.61 13.98
CA GLY A 171 -4.17 20.12 14.31
C GLY A 171 -5.10 19.05 14.89
N LYS A 172 -5.07 17.82 14.31
CA LYS A 172 -5.82 16.67 14.83
C LYS A 172 -5.34 16.25 16.23
N VAL A 173 -4.04 16.22 16.45
CA VAL A 173 -3.46 15.86 17.75
C VAL A 173 -3.83 16.88 18.82
N LEU A 174 -3.82 18.18 18.51
CA LEU A 174 -4.28 19.22 19.43
C LEU A 174 -5.76 19.04 19.79
N PHE A 175 -6.59 18.63 18.81
CA PHE A 175 -8.00 18.30 19.04
C PHE A 175 -8.17 17.11 20.00
N GLU A 176 -7.41 16.03 19.81
CA GLU A 176 -7.43 14.85 20.70
C GLU A 176 -6.92 15.17 22.14
N LEU A 177 -6.05 16.18 22.26
CA LEU A 177 -5.56 16.68 23.54
C LEU A 177 -6.49 17.71 24.19
N GLU A 178 -7.66 17.97 23.58
CA GLU A 178 -8.65 18.95 24.04
C GLU A 178 -8.14 20.42 24.06
N ASP A 179 -7.03 20.70 23.37
CA ASP A 179 -6.54 22.07 23.17
C ASP A 179 -7.28 22.73 21.99
N TRP A 180 -8.57 22.97 22.18
CA TRP A 180 -9.48 23.49 21.15
C TRP A 180 -9.03 24.82 20.55
N PRO A 181 -8.51 25.79 21.33
CA PRO A 181 -8.05 27.05 20.76
C PRO A 181 -6.87 26.87 19.82
N ALA A 182 -5.88 26.10 20.23
CA ALA A 182 -4.70 25.82 19.40
C ALA A 182 -5.06 24.98 18.15
N ALA A 183 -5.91 23.96 18.32
CA ALA A 183 -6.41 23.14 17.22
C ALA A 183 -7.11 23.98 16.16
N ARG A 184 -8.03 24.84 16.58
CA ARG A 184 -8.75 25.74 15.68
C ARG A 184 -7.80 26.67 14.94
N GLN A 185 -6.89 27.32 15.65
CA GLN A 185 -5.91 28.23 15.05
C GLN A 185 -5.04 27.51 13.99
N GLN A 186 -4.61 26.29 14.28
CA GLN A 186 -3.80 25.51 13.37
C GLN A 186 -4.59 25.13 12.11
N LEU A 187 -5.80 24.60 12.26
CA LEU A 187 -6.64 24.20 11.14
C LEU A 187 -7.08 25.40 10.28
N GLU A 188 -7.33 26.58 10.88
CA GLU A 188 -7.61 27.80 10.12
C GLU A 188 -6.40 28.25 9.27
N ARG A 189 -5.18 28.09 9.80
CA ARG A 189 -3.94 28.33 9.03
C ARG A 189 -3.81 27.36 7.85
N ASP A 190 -4.11 26.09 8.09
CA ASP A 190 -4.03 25.04 7.06
C ASP A 190 -5.04 25.28 5.94
N ILE A 191 -6.28 25.67 6.27
CA ILE A 191 -7.30 26.02 5.29
C ILE A 191 -6.85 27.23 4.44
N LYS A 192 -6.27 28.26 5.06
CA LYS A 192 -5.77 29.44 4.32
C LYS A 192 -4.61 29.10 3.41
N ARG A 193 -3.74 28.15 3.80
CA ARG A 193 -2.54 27.78 3.05
C ARG A 193 -2.83 26.76 1.94
N TRP A 194 -3.72 25.80 2.21
CA TRP A 194 -3.94 24.62 1.37
C TRP A 194 -5.38 24.52 0.82
N GLY A 195 -6.32 25.29 1.31
CA GLY A 195 -7.75 25.15 1.01
C GLY A 195 -8.17 25.54 -0.40
N ASN A 196 -7.25 26.03 -1.23
CA ASN A 196 -7.47 26.37 -2.64
C ASN A 196 -6.60 25.53 -3.61
N ALA A 197 -6.04 24.42 -3.16
CA ALA A 197 -5.16 23.55 -3.96
C ALA A 197 -5.92 22.37 -4.59
#